data_a2d3c31e63f67bf183aa3991b26055cd
#
_entry.id   a2d3c31e63f67bf183aa3991b26055cd
#
_cell.length_a   1.000
_cell.length_b   1.000
_cell.length_c   1.000
_cell.angle_alpha   90.00
_cell.angle_beta   90.00
_cell.angle_gamma   90.00
#
_symmetry.space_group_name_H-M   'P 1'
#
loop_
_entity.id
_entity.type
_entity.pdbx_description
1 polymer ?
#
loop_
_entity_poly.entity_id
_entity_poly.type
_entity_poly.pdbx_seq_one_letter_code
_entity_poly.pdbx_strand_id
1 'polypeptide(L)'
;MIELADIFRRAGAAFRETFQGRMLPSHLRAMRDIVLCRTSALGGSVYACDTCDAFDYSYHSCRNRHCPKCQEDRAQSWLEKLRSRLLPCNHFLLTFTLPAELRILARSHQRLVYGILLREAAAAVQTLAADPQWVGGRVAILAVLHTWSRTLAYHPHVHLLVTAGGLSPDGTAWVKPANPRFLFPGYALSKIFRAKVRDALIRARLIQETDPHLWNKNTPWIAHTQRIGNGQRAALYLSRYVYRVALTNHRIERFEHGQVTFRYTHARTHQTRRMTLPVQDFIARFLQHVLPRSFTKIRYYGLLSPASRKDLDRARHLLEPAASQIPPPPAEATGQDCSSLSQSTPPPLRLCPVCKRGHLHLETTIPRPRAPP
;
A
#
# COMPACT_ATOMS: atom_id res chain seq x y z
N MET A 1 8.69 19.33 15.70
CA MET A 1 7.99 18.01 15.56
C MET A 1 9.05 16.93 15.60
N ILE A 2 8.89 15.88 16.40
CA ILE A 2 9.82 14.75 16.47
C ILE A 2 9.54 13.81 15.30
N GLU A 3 10.60 13.40 14.62
CA GLU A 3 10.51 12.48 13.50
C GLU A 3 11.05 11.10 13.86
N LEU A 4 10.62 10.08 13.13
CA LEU A 4 11.19 8.73 13.21
C LEU A 4 12.71 8.73 12.96
N ALA A 5 13.18 9.64 12.08
CA ALA A 5 14.61 9.82 11.81
C ALA A 5 15.38 10.27 13.04
N ASP A 6 14.80 11.12 13.90
CA ASP A 6 15.44 11.60 15.14
C ASP A 6 15.61 10.46 16.15
N ILE A 7 14.61 9.59 16.25
CA ILE A 7 14.70 8.41 17.13
C ILE A 7 15.82 7.49 16.65
N PHE A 8 15.90 7.21 15.34
CA PHE A 8 16.99 6.38 14.80
C PHE A 8 18.37 7.03 14.89
N ARG A 9 18.44 8.36 14.79
CA ARG A 9 19.69 9.10 14.92
C ARG A 9 20.24 9.04 16.36
N ARG A 10 19.35 9.21 17.36
CA ARG A 10 19.72 9.25 18.77
C ARG A 10 19.91 7.86 19.38
N ALA A 11 19.05 6.90 19.06
CA ALA A 11 19.04 5.58 19.70
C ALA A 11 19.46 4.43 18.78
N GLY A 12 19.63 4.67 17.48
CA GLY A 12 19.86 3.60 16.50
C GLY A 12 21.22 2.93 16.64
N ALA A 13 22.26 3.63 17.11
CA ALA A 13 23.58 3.03 17.35
C ALA A 13 23.50 2.00 18.48
N ALA A 14 23.00 2.39 19.65
CA ALA A 14 22.82 1.51 20.80
C ALA A 14 21.89 0.32 20.47
N PHE A 15 20.84 0.55 19.65
CA PHE A 15 19.96 -0.54 19.20
C PHE A 15 20.74 -1.56 18.36
N ARG A 16 21.56 -1.10 17.40
CA ARG A 16 22.36 -2.01 16.55
C ARG A 16 23.36 -2.81 17.37
N GLU A 17 23.98 -2.21 18.35
CA GLU A 17 24.90 -2.87 19.27
C GLU A 17 24.20 -3.96 20.09
N THR A 18 23.06 -3.64 20.72
CA THR A 18 22.24 -4.59 21.49
C THR A 18 21.76 -5.78 20.67
N PHE A 19 21.43 -5.56 19.40
CA PHE A 19 20.86 -6.58 18.51
C PHE A 19 21.85 -7.02 17.42
N GLN A 20 23.14 -6.85 17.62
CA GLN A 20 24.21 -7.27 16.70
C GLN A 20 24.03 -8.76 16.32
N GLY A 21 24.13 -9.07 15.03
CA GLY A 21 23.93 -10.42 14.49
C GLY A 21 22.47 -10.88 14.35
N ARG A 22 21.51 -10.17 14.94
CA ARG A 22 20.05 -10.48 14.84
C ARG A 22 19.29 -9.59 13.86
N MET A 23 19.94 -8.54 13.36
CA MET A 23 19.31 -7.61 12.43
C MET A 23 19.43 -8.05 10.99
N LEU A 24 18.33 -7.99 10.26
CA LEU A 24 18.35 -8.25 8.82
C LEU A 24 18.97 -7.05 8.07
N PRO A 25 19.66 -7.29 6.92
CA PRO A 25 20.18 -6.20 6.08
C PRO A 25 19.12 -5.19 5.66
N SER A 26 17.86 -5.64 5.50
CA SER A 26 16.72 -4.75 5.21
C SER A 26 16.38 -3.80 6.36
N HIS A 27 16.59 -4.20 7.62
CA HIS A 27 16.42 -3.35 8.81
C HIS A 27 17.45 -2.25 8.83
N LEU A 28 18.75 -2.61 8.71
CA LEU A 28 19.86 -1.66 8.66
C LEU A 28 19.69 -0.63 7.55
N ARG A 29 19.31 -1.11 6.35
CA ARG A 29 19.01 -0.25 5.21
C ARG A 29 17.85 0.69 5.50
N ALA A 30 16.75 0.22 6.09
CA ALA A 30 15.59 1.06 6.40
C ALA A 30 15.95 2.17 7.41
N MET A 31 16.69 1.84 8.47
CA MET A 31 17.15 2.81 9.45
C MET A 31 18.04 3.88 8.80
N ARG A 32 19.06 3.46 8.04
CA ARG A 32 19.97 4.39 7.34
C ARG A 32 19.21 5.28 6.36
N ASP A 33 18.37 4.71 5.49
CA ASP A 33 17.66 5.45 4.48
C ASP A 33 16.69 6.48 5.08
N ILE A 34 16.02 6.15 6.20
CA ILE A 34 15.11 7.06 6.90
C ILE A 34 15.88 8.22 7.54
N VAL A 35 17.03 7.96 8.15
CA VAL A 35 17.89 9.00 8.76
C VAL A 35 18.40 9.98 7.70
N LEU A 36 18.80 9.49 6.53
CA LEU A 36 19.35 10.29 5.44
C LEU A 36 18.28 10.95 4.56
N CYS A 37 17.00 10.59 4.74
CA CYS A 37 15.92 11.08 3.87
C CYS A 37 15.76 12.59 3.94
N ARG A 38 15.84 13.25 2.78
CA ARG A 38 15.75 14.72 2.64
C ARG A 38 16.81 15.45 3.47
N THR A 39 18.04 14.96 3.38
CA THR A 39 19.23 15.64 3.89
C THR A 39 20.26 15.80 2.77
N SER A 40 21.27 16.67 2.98
CA SER A 40 22.37 16.89 2.04
C SER A 40 23.14 15.62 1.68
N ALA A 41 23.15 14.62 2.57
CA ALA A 41 23.78 13.31 2.33
C ALA A 41 23.17 12.52 1.14
N LEU A 42 21.97 12.87 0.68
CA LEU A 42 21.37 12.28 -0.52
C LEU A 42 21.50 13.16 -1.77
N GLY A 43 22.19 14.31 -1.64
CA GLY A 43 22.23 15.33 -2.66
C GLY A 43 20.89 16.07 -2.79
N GLY A 44 20.80 16.97 -3.77
CA GLY A 44 19.59 17.77 -3.97
C GLY A 44 19.74 18.81 -5.05
N SER A 45 18.85 19.79 -5.00
CA SER A 45 18.85 20.95 -5.87
C SER A 45 18.76 22.24 -5.04
N VAL A 46 19.45 23.27 -5.45
CA VAL A 46 19.36 24.63 -4.92
C VAL A 46 18.58 25.46 -5.93
N TYR A 47 17.56 26.14 -5.47
CA TYR A 47 16.77 27.06 -6.28
C TYR A 47 16.96 28.47 -5.78
N ALA A 48 17.12 29.43 -6.67
CA ALA A 48 17.16 30.85 -6.39
C ALA A 48 15.84 31.51 -6.79
N CYS A 49 15.43 32.53 -6.06
CA CYS A 49 14.26 33.34 -6.41
C CYS A 49 14.66 34.44 -7.39
N ASP A 50 13.85 34.67 -8.42
CA ASP A 50 14.04 35.75 -9.41
C ASP A 50 13.73 37.16 -8.86
N THR A 51 13.20 37.27 -7.65
CA THR A 51 12.70 38.56 -7.13
C THR A 51 13.34 38.96 -5.79
N CYS A 52 13.83 38.02 -4.97
CA CYS A 52 14.31 38.31 -3.62
C CYS A 52 15.51 37.45 -3.23
N ASP A 53 16.53 37.31 -3.84
CA ASP A 53 17.83 36.64 -3.53
C ASP A 53 17.75 35.43 -2.54
N ALA A 54 16.54 34.93 -2.22
CA ALA A 54 16.34 33.82 -1.32
C ALA A 54 16.63 32.50 -2.01
N PHE A 55 17.28 31.56 -1.31
CA PHE A 55 17.54 30.22 -1.77
C PHE A 55 16.60 29.22 -1.11
N ASP A 56 16.10 28.25 -1.88
CA ASP A 56 15.32 27.08 -1.42
C ASP A 56 16.09 25.79 -1.71
N TYR A 57 16.26 24.94 -0.69
CA TYR A 57 17.01 23.68 -0.78
C TYR A 57 16.06 22.49 -0.86
N SER A 58 16.09 21.77 -1.97
CA SER A 58 15.27 20.56 -2.18
C SER A 58 16.14 19.31 -2.16
N TYR A 59 16.29 18.68 -0.99
CA TYR A 59 17.09 17.47 -0.87
C TYR A 59 16.33 16.23 -1.36
N HIS A 60 17.06 15.28 -1.97
CA HIS A 60 16.49 14.06 -2.52
C HIS A 60 15.88 13.13 -1.44
N SER A 61 14.81 12.45 -1.82
CA SER A 61 14.15 11.46 -0.96
C SER A 61 14.88 10.12 -1.01
N CYS A 62 14.85 9.37 0.11
CA CYS A 62 15.47 8.04 0.19
C CYS A 62 14.74 6.96 -0.61
N ARG A 63 13.53 7.20 -1.07
CA ARG A 63 12.65 6.25 -1.79
C ARG A 63 12.39 4.94 -1.03
N ASN A 64 12.71 4.87 0.26
CA ASN A 64 12.42 3.69 1.07
C ASN A 64 10.92 3.62 1.39
N ARG A 65 10.29 2.46 1.14
CA ARG A 65 8.84 2.24 1.32
C ARG A 65 8.37 2.34 2.78
N HIS A 66 9.27 2.39 3.75
CA HIS A 66 8.99 2.49 5.17
C HIS A 66 9.23 3.91 5.71
N CYS A 67 9.74 4.81 4.89
CA CYS A 67 10.03 6.18 5.29
C CYS A 67 8.75 7.03 5.35
N PRO A 68 8.44 7.63 6.52
CA PRO A 68 7.23 8.46 6.64
C PRO A 68 7.31 9.79 5.86
N LYS A 69 8.52 10.26 5.50
CA LYS A 69 8.71 11.52 4.77
C LYS A 69 8.38 11.43 3.27
N CYS A 70 8.76 10.33 2.61
CA CYS A 70 8.73 10.27 1.15
C CYS A 70 7.64 9.34 0.57
N GLN A 71 6.67 8.87 1.39
CA GLN A 71 5.60 8.01 0.89
C GLN A 71 4.39 8.80 0.37
N GLU A 72 4.24 10.05 0.75
CA GLU A 72 3.09 10.89 0.37
C GLU A 72 3.10 11.21 -1.13
N ASP A 73 4.25 11.66 -1.67
CA ASP A 73 4.43 11.94 -3.10
C ASP A 73 4.12 10.71 -3.98
N ARG A 74 4.56 9.53 -3.52
CA ARG A 74 4.29 8.25 -4.19
C ARG A 74 2.83 7.83 -4.14
N ALA A 75 2.13 8.17 -3.06
CA ALA A 75 0.72 7.87 -2.91
C ALA A 75 -0.12 8.59 -3.98
N GLN A 76 0.20 9.83 -4.26
CA GLN A 76 -0.51 10.65 -5.23
C GLN A 76 -0.33 10.13 -6.67
N SER A 77 0.91 9.93 -7.12
CA SER A 77 1.20 9.38 -8.45
C SER A 77 0.59 7.98 -8.67
N TRP A 78 0.57 7.16 -7.62
CA TRP A 78 -0.05 5.86 -7.71
C TRP A 78 -1.59 5.96 -7.78
N LEU A 79 -2.19 6.90 -7.03
CA LEU A 79 -3.63 7.12 -7.01
C LEU A 79 -4.14 7.52 -8.41
N GLU A 80 -3.43 8.37 -9.11
CA GLU A 80 -3.75 8.77 -10.49
C GLU A 80 -3.75 7.56 -11.42
N LYS A 81 -2.69 6.74 -11.36
CA LYS A 81 -2.59 5.49 -12.12
C LYS A 81 -3.66 4.46 -11.74
N LEU A 82 -4.10 4.44 -10.48
CA LEU A 82 -5.17 3.55 -10.05
C LEU A 82 -6.52 3.99 -10.59
N ARG A 83 -6.81 5.30 -10.57
CA ARG A 83 -8.09 5.85 -11.07
C ARG A 83 -8.40 5.41 -12.50
N SER A 84 -7.39 5.42 -13.38
CA SER A 84 -7.56 4.97 -14.76
C SER A 84 -7.79 3.45 -14.90
N ARG A 85 -7.46 2.66 -13.88
CA ARG A 85 -7.61 1.19 -13.88
C ARG A 85 -8.90 0.71 -13.21
N LEU A 86 -9.49 1.51 -12.33
CA LEU A 86 -10.73 1.13 -11.65
C LEU A 86 -11.91 1.17 -12.62
N LEU A 87 -12.80 0.20 -12.44
CA LEU A 87 -14.05 0.14 -13.19
C LEU A 87 -15.08 1.13 -12.59
N PRO A 88 -15.98 1.72 -13.43
CA PRO A 88 -16.98 2.69 -12.99
C PRO A 88 -18.16 2.00 -12.29
N CYS A 89 -17.89 1.22 -11.26
CA CYS A 89 -18.90 0.51 -10.46
C CYS A 89 -18.66 0.72 -8.96
N ASN A 90 -19.56 0.21 -8.13
CA ASN A 90 -19.36 0.17 -6.69
C ASN A 90 -18.26 -0.84 -6.33
N HIS A 91 -17.63 -0.63 -5.17
CA HIS A 91 -16.56 -1.47 -4.66
C HIS A 91 -16.81 -1.83 -3.19
N PHE A 92 -16.26 -2.99 -2.81
CA PHE A 92 -16.19 -3.45 -1.43
C PHE A 92 -14.73 -3.57 -0.99
N LEU A 93 -14.49 -3.27 0.29
CA LEU A 93 -13.24 -3.57 0.97
C LEU A 93 -13.41 -4.84 1.78
N LEU A 94 -12.60 -5.83 1.48
CA LEU A 94 -12.52 -7.06 2.25
C LEU A 94 -11.20 -7.07 3.02
N THR A 95 -11.25 -7.50 4.28
CA THR A 95 -10.05 -7.60 5.12
C THR A 95 -9.91 -9.03 5.62
N PHE A 96 -8.77 -9.65 5.35
CA PHE A 96 -8.43 -10.99 5.82
C PHE A 96 -7.27 -10.91 6.80
N THR A 97 -7.45 -11.46 7.99
CA THR A 97 -6.46 -11.39 9.06
C THR A 97 -5.86 -12.77 9.32
N LEU A 98 -4.53 -12.80 9.43
CA LEU A 98 -3.81 -13.99 9.84
C LEU A 98 -3.99 -14.22 11.35
N PRO A 99 -4.38 -15.42 11.82
CA PRO A 99 -4.47 -15.76 13.23
C PRO A 99 -3.18 -15.47 14.01
N ALA A 100 -3.31 -15.27 15.32
CA ALA A 100 -2.18 -14.95 16.18
C ALA A 100 -1.14 -16.08 16.20
N GLU A 101 -1.59 -17.30 16.15
CA GLU A 101 -0.81 -18.55 16.18
C GLU A 101 0.15 -18.65 15.01
N LEU A 102 -0.22 -18.10 13.85
CA LEU A 102 0.63 -18.10 12.65
C LEU A 102 1.59 -16.90 12.55
N ARG A 103 1.58 -15.98 13.52
CA ARG A 103 2.41 -14.76 13.44
C ARG A 103 3.91 -15.05 13.53
N ILE A 104 4.31 -16.02 14.37
CA ILE A 104 5.72 -16.44 14.50
C ILE A 104 6.18 -17.03 13.18
N LEU A 105 5.41 -17.95 12.60
CA LEU A 105 5.69 -18.52 11.28
C LEU A 105 5.78 -17.45 10.19
N ALA A 106 4.84 -16.51 10.18
CA ALA A 106 4.85 -15.40 9.23
C ALA A 106 6.08 -14.49 9.40
N ARG A 107 6.57 -14.34 10.64
CA ARG A 107 7.76 -13.56 10.93
C ARG A 107 9.03 -14.24 10.43
N SER A 108 9.14 -15.54 10.59
CA SER A 108 10.30 -16.35 10.16
C SER A 108 10.35 -16.52 8.63
N HIS A 109 9.19 -16.64 7.98
CA HIS A 109 9.06 -16.93 6.54
C HIS A 109 8.30 -15.84 5.79
N GLN A 110 8.63 -14.56 6.04
CA GLN A 110 7.86 -13.39 5.58
C GLN A 110 7.49 -13.44 4.11
N ARG A 111 8.46 -13.66 3.20
CA ARG A 111 8.22 -13.63 1.76
C ARG A 111 7.18 -14.65 1.33
N LEU A 112 7.31 -15.87 1.86
CA LEU A 112 6.49 -16.99 1.49
C LEU A 112 5.08 -16.84 2.09
N VAL A 113 4.98 -16.63 3.41
CA VAL A 113 3.69 -16.52 4.11
C VAL A 113 2.90 -15.29 3.66
N TYR A 114 3.55 -14.14 3.44
CA TYR A 114 2.86 -12.96 2.90
C TYR A 114 2.39 -13.19 1.45
N GLY A 115 3.17 -13.94 0.66
CA GLY A 115 2.77 -14.34 -0.68
C GLY A 115 1.55 -15.25 -0.68
N ILE A 116 1.48 -16.22 0.23
CA ILE A 116 0.35 -17.11 0.47
C ILE A 116 -0.86 -16.26 0.89
N LEU A 117 -0.71 -15.40 1.90
CA LEU A 117 -1.78 -14.58 2.44
C LEU A 117 -2.47 -13.74 1.35
N LEU A 118 -1.69 -13.08 0.48
CA LEU A 118 -2.22 -12.27 -0.63
C LEU A 118 -2.93 -13.13 -1.68
N ARG A 119 -2.35 -14.27 -2.06
CA ARG A 119 -2.86 -15.15 -3.10
C ARG A 119 -4.13 -15.86 -2.65
N GLU A 120 -4.11 -16.46 -1.45
CA GLU A 120 -5.23 -17.27 -0.98
C GLU A 120 -6.44 -16.42 -0.55
N ALA A 121 -6.21 -15.18 -0.07
CA ALA A 121 -7.31 -14.24 0.14
C ALA A 121 -8.02 -13.88 -1.17
N ALA A 122 -7.25 -13.58 -2.22
CA ALA A 122 -7.82 -13.31 -3.54
C ALA A 122 -8.53 -14.56 -4.14
N ALA A 123 -7.95 -15.74 -3.95
CA ALA A 123 -8.55 -17.00 -4.41
C ALA A 123 -9.85 -17.32 -3.67
N ALA A 124 -9.95 -17.04 -2.36
CA ALA A 124 -11.19 -17.20 -1.61
C ALA A 124 -12.32 -16.30 -2.15
N VAL A 125 -11.98 -15.05 -2.48
CA VAL A 125 -12.93 -14.12 -3.11
C VAL A 125 -13.37 -14.61 -4.49
N GLN A 126 -12.44 -15.07 -5.34
CA GLN A 126 -12.75 -15.57 -6.66
C GLN A 126 -13.63 -16.83 -6.62
N THR A 127 -13.41 -17.71 -5.63
CA THR A 127 -14.25 -18.91 -5.44
C THR A 127 -15.71 -18.54 -5.20
N LEU A 128 -15.99 -17.57 -4.29
CA LEU A 128 -17.37 -17.12 -4.07
C LEU A 128 -17.91 -16.27 -5.21
N ALA A 129 -17.07 -15.48 -5.86
CA ALA A 129 -17.51 -14.65 -6.98
C ALA A 129 -17.94 -15.46 -8.21
N ALA A 130 -17.37 -16.64 -8.40
CA ALA A 130 -17.76 -17.54 -9.48
C ALA A 130 -19.15 -18.18 -9.25
N ASP A 131 -19.63 -18.26 -8.02
CA ASP A 131 -20.94 -18.80 -7.68
C ASP A 131 -22.06 -17.81 -8.06
N PRO A 132 -23.03 -18.22 -8.92
CA PRO A 132 -24.17 -17.40 -9.31
C PRO A 132 -25.03 -16.91 -8.13
N GLN A 133 -25.02 -17.62 -7.00
CA GLN A 133 -25.70 -17.18 -5.79
C GLN A 133 -25.22 -15.80 -5.31
N TRP A 134 -23.96 -15.44 -5.58
CA TRP A 134 -23.37 -14.19 -5.14
C TRP A 134 -23.13 -13.20 -6.28
N VAL A 135 -22.37 -13.61 -7.29
CA VAL A 135 -22.03 -12.77 -8.46
C VAL A 135 -22.19 -13.55 -9.76
N GLY A 136 -21.69 -14.78 -9.85
CA GLY A 136 -21.68 -15.56 -11.09
C GLY A 136 -20.73 -14.98 -12.16
N GLY A 137 -19.65 -14.31 -11.75
CA GLY A 137 -18.74 -13.66 -12.69
C GLY A 137 -17.35 -13.39 -12.11
N ARG A 138 -16.43 -13.04 -13.00
CA ARG A 138 -15.04 -12.72 -12.62
C ARG A 138 -14.90 -11.28 -12.15
N VAL A 139 -14.58 -11.08 -10.88
CA VAL A 139 -14.41 -9.77 -10.23
C VAL A 139 -13.02 -9.20 -10.47
N ALA A 140 -12.88 -7.88 -10.34
CA ALA A 140 -11.59 -7.18 -10.27
C ALA A 140 -11.13 -7.07 -8.83
N ILE A 141 -9.87 -7.43 -8.54
CA ILE A 141 -9.32 -7.44 -7.17
C ILE A 141 -7.99 -6.73 -7.13
N LEU A 142 -7.87 -5.75 -6.23
CA LEU A 142 -6.61 -5.14 -5.82
C LEU A 142 -6.32 -5.52 -4.38
N ALA A 143 -5.20 -6.19 -4.12
CA ALA A 143 -4.79 -6.67 -2.80
C ALA A 143 -3.61 -5.87 -2.25
N VAL A 144 -3.67 -5.50 -0.97
CA VAL A 144 -2.62 -4.76 -0.26
C VAL A 144 -2.30 -5.43 1.07
N LEU A 145 -1.03 -5.78 1.29
CA LEU A 145 -0.55 -6.32 2.54
C LEU A 145 -0.26 -5.22 3.56
N HIS A 146 -0.76 -5.39 4.78
CA HIS A 146 -0.35 -4.68 5.99
C HIS A 146 0.16 -5.66 7.04
N THR A 147 1.13 -5.23 7.84
CA THR A 147 1.73 -6.08 8.87
C THR A 147 1.58 -5.52 10.28
N TRP A 148 0.92 -4.35 10.44
CA TRP A 148 0.81 -3.62 11.70
C TRP A 148 -0.62 -3.40 12.16
N SER A 149 -0.80 -3.38 13.47
CA SER A 149 -1.98 -2.84 14.11
C SER A 149 -1.83 -1.32 14.37
N ARG A 150 -2.86 -0.69 14.91
CA ARG A 150 -2.83 0.73 15.31
C ARG A 150 -1.80 1.04 16.39
N THR A 151 -1.42 0.02 17.19
CA THR A 151 -0.44 0.08 18.27
C THR A 151 0.97 -0.37 17.87
N LEU A 152 1.26 -0.50 16.58
CA LEU A 152 2.50 -1.06 16.03
C LEU A 152 2.76 -2.52 16.41
N ALA A 153 1.77 -3.26 16.90
CA ALA A 153 1.94 -4.69 17.09
C ALA A 153 1.94 -5.40 15.73
N TYR A 154 2.72 -6.47 15.63
CA TYR A 154 2.79 -7.29 14.41
C TYR A 154 1.47 -8.02 14.18
N HIS A 155 0.81 -7.69 13.08
CA HIS A 155 -0.54 -8.15 12.75
C HIS A 155 -0.72 -8.24 11.23
N PRO A 156 -0.19 -9.29 10.59
CA PRO A 156 -0.34 -9.48 9.15
C PRO A 156 -1.80 -9.62 8.72
N HIS A 157 -2.22 -8.78 7.80
CA HIS A 157 -3.55 -8.82 7.21
C HIS A 157 -3.51 -8.23 5.80
N VAL A 158 -4.47 -8.60 4.97
CA VAL A 158 -4.59 -8.06 3.61
C VAL A 158 -5.93 -7.36 3.44
N HIS A 159 -5.88 -6.23 2.77
CA HIS A 159 -7.06 -5.52 2.29
C HIS A 159 -7.23 -5.80 0.80
N LEU A 160 -8.42 -6.23 0.42
CA LEU A 160 -8.79 -6.43 -0.97
C LEU A 160 -9.86 -5.42 -1.35
N LEU A 161 -9.59 -4.62 -2.36
CA LEU A 161 -10.61 -3.84 -3.05
C LEU A 161 -11.20 -4.71 -4.14
N VAL A 162 -12.50 -4.94 -4.10
CA VAL A 162 -13.22 -5.86 -4.99
C VAL A 162 -14.39 -5.13 -5.64
N THR A 163 -14.61 -5.31 -6.94
CA THR A 163 -15.77 -4.75 -7.66
C THR A 163 -17.08 -5.35 -7.18
N ALA A 164 -18.13 -4.54 -7.12
CA ALA A 164 -19.50 -4.97 -6.91
C ALA A 164 -20.07 -5.47 -8.26
N GLY A 165 -19.79 -6.73 -8.57
CA GLY A 165 -20.10 -7.36 -9.82
C GLY A 165 -18.86 -7.87 -10.55
N GLY A 166 -19.07 -8.63 -11.61
CA GLY A 166 -18.05 -9.28 -12.40
C GLY A 166 -18.40 -9.46 -13.87
N LEU A 167 -17.41 -9.74 -14.69
CA LEU A 167 -17.61 -10.13 -16.08
C LEU A 167 -18.12 -11.58 -16.12
N SER A 168 -19.21 -11.81 -16.84
CA SER A 168 -19.77 -13.16 -17.06
C SER A 168 -18.70 -14.13 -17.62
N PRO A 169 -18.85 -15.45 -17.43
CA PRO A 169 -17.88 -16.43 -17.92
C PRO A 169 -17.65 -16.37 -19.43
N ASP A 170 -18.69 -16.08 -20.20
CA ASP A 170 -18.65 -15.89 -21.67
C ASP A 170 -18.11 -14.51 -22.09
N GLY A 171 -17.95 -13.60 -21.13
CA GLY A 171 -17.45 -12.25 -21.38
C GLY A 171 -18.44 -11.30 -22.03
N THR A 172 -19.72 -11.64 -22.11
CA THR A 172 -20.73 -10.86 -22.84
C THR A 172 -21.47 -9.84 -21.99
N ALA A 173 -21.50 -10.02 -20.66
CA ALA A 173 -22.27 -9.19 -19.75
C ALA A 173 -21.51 -8.83 -18.46
N TRP A 174 -21.87 -7.68 -17.90
CA TRP A 174 -21.49 -7.33 -16.53
C TRP A 174 -22.56 -7.82 -15.56
N VAL A 175 -22.24 -8.84 -14.77
CA VAL A 175 -23.15 -9.42 -13.78
C VAL A 175 -23.08 -8.62 -12.49
N LYS A 176 -24.22 -8.10 -12.04
CA LYS A 176 -24.33 -7.38 -10.76
C LYS A 176 -24.38 -8.39 -9.60
N PRO A 177 -23.93 -8.01 -8.38
CA PRO A 177 -24.05 -8.88 -7.22
C PRO A 177 -25.51 -9.10 -6.88
N ALA A 178 -25.86 -10.28 -6.40
CA ALA A 178 -27.22 -10.63 -5.98
C ALA A 178 -27.80 -9.64 -4.93
N ASN A 179 -26.92 -9.12 -4.06
CA ASN A 179 -27.29 -8.06 -3.12
C ASN A 179 -26.36 -6.84 -3.29
N PRO A 180 -26.87 -5.64 -3.63
CA PRO A 180 -26.06 -4.45 -3.85
C PRO A 180 -25.43 -3.87 -2.55
N ARG A 181 -25.90 -4.29 -1.38
CA ARG A 181 -25.39 -3.84 -0.08
C ARG A 181 -24.39 -4.83 0.55
N PHE A 182 -24.33 -6.05 0.02
CA PHE A 182 -23.58 -7.15 0.60
C PHE A 182 -22.96 -8.02 -0.49
N LEU A 183 -21.66 -8.26 -0.45
CA LEU A 183 -20.98 -9.03 -1.50
C LEU A 183 -20.88 -10.52 -1.13
N PHE A 184 -20.33 -10.83 0.05
CA PHE A 184 -20.12 -12.20 0.50
C PHE A 184 -20.27 -12.33 2.01
N PRO A 185 -20.76 -13.47 2.54
CA PRO A 185 -20.76 -13.74 3.98
C PRO A 185 -19.32 -13.86 4.52
N GLY A 186 -18.98 -13.08 5.56
CA GLY A 186 -17.66 -13.14 6.18
C GLY A 186 -17.29 -14.54 6.68
N TYR A 187 -18.29 -15.29 7.17
CA TYR A 187 -18.10 -16.67 7.62
C TYR A 187 -17.69 -17.62 6.48
N ALA A 188 -18.36 -17.55 5.33
CA ALA A 188 -18.01 -18.36 4.17
C ALA A 188 -16.61 -18.02 3.66
N LEU A 189 -16.30 -16.71 3.52
CA LEU A 189 -14.97 -16.23 3.16
C LEU A 189 -13.88 -16.75 4.12
N SER A 190 -14.13 -16.67 5.43
CA SER A 190 -13.15 -17.10 6.44
C SER A 190 -12.87 -18.59 6.39
N LYS A 191 -13.90 -19.43 6.17
CA LYS A 191 -13.72 -20.87 5.99
C LYS A 191 -12.91 -21.24 4.76
N ILE A 192 -13.25 -20.66 3.59
CA ILE A 192 -12.53 -20.89 2.33
C ILE A 192 -11.09 -20.40 2.46
N PHE A 193 -10.90 -19.21 3.00
CA PHE A 193 -9.57 -18.63 3.21
C PHE A 193 -8.70 -19.49 4.13
N ARG A 194 -9.26 -19.97 5.26
CA ARG A 194 -8.57 -20.89 6.18
C ARG A 194 -8.11 -22.16 5.45
N ALA A 195 -9.00 -22.82 4.73
CA ALA A 195 -8.66 -24.05 4.01
C ALA A 195 -7.55 -23.80 2.98
N LYS A 196 -7.69 -22.77 2.15
CA LYS A 196 -6.68 -22.42 1.11
C LYS A 196 -5.33 -22.08 1.72
N VAL A 197 -5.29 -21.32 2.83
CA VAL A 197 -4.02 -20.98 3.50
C VAL A 197 -3.39 -22.23 4.10
N ARG A 198 -4.17 -23.09 4.76
CA ARG A 198 -3.68 -24.38 5.28
C ARG A 198 -3.00 -25.17 4.19
N ASP A 199 -3.72 -25.45 3.11
CA ASP A 199 -3.23 -26.28 2.02
C ASP A 199 -1.96 -25.67 1.36
N ALA A 200 -1.90 -24.34 1.27
CA ALA A 200 -0.73 -23.65 0.76
C ALA A 200 0.49 -23.72 1.70
N LEU A 201 0.28 -23.67 3.01
CA LEU A 201 1.34 -23.81 4.01
C LEU A 201 1.87 -25.24 4.07
N ILE A 202 0.99 -26.27 3.96
CA ILE A 202 1.38 -27.69 3.86
C ILE A 202 2.20 -27.92 2.59
N ARG A 203 1.72 -27.49 1.41
CA ARG A 203 2.48 -27.59 0.15
C ARG A 203 3.84 -26.89 0.23
N ALA A 204 3.93 -25.82 0.99
CA ALA A 204 5.18 -25.11 1.23
C ALA A 204 6.09 -25.76 2.28
N ARG A 205 5.66 -26.87 2.88
CA ARG A 205 6.36 -27.60 3.97
C ARG A 205 6.66 -26.72 5.19
N LEU A 206 5.82 -25.75 5.47
CA LEU A 206 5.95 -24.85 6.62
C LEU A 206 5.21 -25.35 7.87
N ILE A 207 4.24 -26.21 7.69
CA ILE A 207 3.44 -26.85 8.73
C ILE A 207 3.13 -28.29 8.34
N GLN A 208 2.80 -29.11 9.33
CA GLN A 208 2.30 -30.46 9.10
C GLN A 208 0.75 -30.47 9.11
N GLU A 209 0.18 -31.48 8.48
CA GLU A 209 -1.28 -31.63 8.39
C GLU A 209 -1.93 -31.87 9.78
N THR A 210 -1.17 -32.45 10.67
CA THR A 210 -1.55 -32.88 12.03
C THR A 210 -1.47 -31.78 13.09
N ASP A 211 -1.27 -30.50 12.73
CA ASP A 211 -1.11 -29.40 13.69
C ASP A 211 -2.50 -28.89 14.16
N PRO A 212 -3.16 -29.53 15.17
CA PRO A 212 -4.57 -29.30 15.47
C PRO A 212 -4.84 -27.91 16.03
N HIS A 213 -3.82 -27.28 16.65
CA HIS A 213 -3.97 -25.96 17.29
C HIS A 213 -4.22 -24.85 16.26
N LEU A 214 -3.66 -24.98 15.05
CA LEU A 214 -3.80 -23.99 13.97
C LEU A 214 -5.15 -24.09 13.26
N TRP A 215 -5.78 -25.27 13.29
CA TRP A 215 -6.97 -25.57 12.48
C TRP A 215 -8.22 -25.80 13.32
N ASN A 216 -8.11 -25.63 14.63
CA ASN A 216 -9.27 -25.70 15.52
C ASN A 216 -10.36 -24.73 15.05
N LYS A 217 -11.61 -25.18 15.11
CA LYS A 217 -12.78 -24.35 14.79
C LYS A 217 -12.88 -23.06 15.62
N ASN A 218 -12.24 -23.04 16.79
CA ASN A 218 -12.20 -21.90 17.71
C ASN A 218 -11.09 -20.88 17.35
N THR A 219 -10.12 -21.24 16.49
CA THR A 219 -9.10 -20.27 16.04
C THR A 219 -9.76 -19.22 15.15
N PRO A 220 -9.66 -17.91 15.49
CA PRO A 220 -10.40 -16.87 14.81
C PRO A 220 -9.75 -16.54 13.45
N TRP A 221 -10.29 -17.11 12.39
CA TRP A 221 -10.02 -16.70 11.01
C TRP A 221 -11.00 -15.59 10.62
N ILE A 222 -10.53 -14.37 10.47
CA ILE A 222 -11.39 -13.20 10.28
C ILE A 222 -11.37 -12.80 8.83
N ALA A 223 -12.56 -12.74 8.22
CA ALA A 223 -12.83 -12.07 6.98
C ALA A 223 -13.96 -11.05 7.20
N HIS A 224 -13.70 -9.79 6.90
CA HIS A 224 -14.66 -8.70 7.06
C HIS A 224 -14.92 -8.05 5.70
N THR A 225 -16.19 -7.73 5.41
CA THR A 225 -16.62 -7.09 4.16
C THR A 225 -17.28 -5.75 4.49
N GLN A 226 -16.86 -4.69 3.80
CA GLN A 226 -17.41 -3.34 3.96
C GLN A 226 -17.65 -2.71 2.59
N ARG A 227 -18.85 -2.17 2.35
CA ARG A 227 -19.13 -1.38 1.15
C ARG A 227 -18.43 -0.02 1.25
N ILE A 228 -17.73 0.38 0.17
CA ILE A 228 -16.99 1.67 0.13
C ILE A 228 -17.69 2.68 -0.80
N GLY A 229 -18.48 2.22 -1.76
CA GLY A 229 -19.12 3.05 -2.78
C GLY A 229 -18.40 3.01 -4.13
N ASN A 230 -18.50 4.09 -4.91
CA ASN A 230 -17.98 4.13 -6.27
C ASN A 230 -16.43 4.10 -6.35
N GLY A 231 -15.90 3.88 -7.54
CA GLY A 231 -14.47 3.75 -7.78
C GLY A 231 -13.63 4.93 -7.28
N GLN A 232 -14.12 6.17 -7.34
CA GLN A 232 -13.39 7.35 -6.85
C GLN A 232 -13.22 7.33 -5.33
N ARG A 233 -14.30 7.03 -4.59
CA ARG A 233 -14.25 6.89 -3.12
C ARG A 233 -13.38 5.71 -2.71
N ALA A 234 -13.46 4.60 -3.45
CA ALA A 234 -12.65 3.42 -3.25
C ALA A 234 -11.14 3.73 -3.46
N ALA A 235 -10.79 4.46 -4.53
CA ALA A 235 -9.42 4.87 -4.80
C ALA A 235 -8.87 5.78 -3.69
N LEU A 236 -9.62 6.80 -3.28
CA LEU A 236 -9.23 7.71 -2.20
C LEU A 236 -9.08 6.97 -0.86
N TYR A 237 -10.00 6.07 -0.55
CA TYR A 237 -9.92 5.24 0.66
C TYR A 237 -8.66 4.37 0.62
N LEU A 238 -8.41 3.70 -0.51
CA LEU A 238 -7.29 2.79 -0.66
C LEU A 238 -5.92 3.50 -0.69
N SER A 239 -5.84 4.73 -1.22
CA SER A 239 -4.59 5.50 -1.21
C SER A 239 -4.04 5.69 0.20
N ARG A 240 -4.93 5.88 1.18
CA ARG A 240 -4.58 5.97 2.60
C ARG A 240 -3.99 4.68 3.16
N TYR A 241 -4.28 3.52 2.55
CA TYR A 241 -3.79 2.21 2.99
C TYR A 241 -2.55 1.75 2.22
N VAL A 242 -2.49 2.01 0.92
CA VAL A 242 -1.44 1.49 0.04
C VAL A 242 -0.06 2.04 0.39
N TYR A 243 0.04 3.35 0.60
CA TYR A 243 1.29 4.00 0.97
C TYR A 243 1.43 4.25 2.47
N ARG A 244 0.46 3.77 3.24
CA ARG A 244 0.55 3.89 4.69
C ARG A 244 1.80 3.17 5.19
N VAL A 245 2.60 3.89 5.94
CA VAL A 245 3.69 3.35 6.75
C VAL A 245 3.15 2.89 8.11
N ALA A 246 3.87 2.05 8.80
CA ALA A 246 3.44 1.57 10.11
C ALA A 246 3.20 2.73 11.10
N LEU A 247 4.02 3.77 10.99
CA LEU A 247 3.92 5.00 11.79
C LEU A 247 4.25 6.22 10.93
N THR A 248 3.44 7.28 11.04
CA THR A 248 3.72 8.60 10.47
C THR A 248 4.36 9.50 11.54
N ASN A 249 5.18 10.48 11.12
CA ASN A 249 5.82 11.41 12.07
C ASN A 249 4.81 12.16 12.93
N HIS A 250 3.66 12.57 12.36
CA HIS A 250 2.59 13.26 13.10
C HIS A 250 2.00 12.48 14.29
N ARG A 251 2.25 11.17 14.35
CA ARG A 251 1.80 10.35 15.49
C ARG A 251 2.79 10.32 16.62
N ILE A 252 4.06 10.70 16.40
CA ILE A 252 5.11 10.74 17.44
C ILE A 252 4.94 12.06 18.19
N GLU A 253 4.72 11.99 19.49
CA GLU A 253 4.51 13.18 20.33
C GLU A 253 5.75 13.53 21.15
N ARG A 254 6.42 12.52 21.75
CA ARG A 254 7.57 12.72 22.63
C ARG A 254 8.64 11.66 22.43
N PHE A 255 9.88 12.06 22.61
CA PHE A 255 11.03 11.17 22.77
C PHE A 255 11.96 11.73 23.86
N GLU A 256 11.76 11.27 25.08
CA GLU A 256 12.42 11.78 26.29
C GLU A 256 12.75 10.61 27.22
N HIS A 257 13.83 10.70 27.97
CA HIS A 257 14.26 9.71 28.96
C HIS A 257 14.27 8.27 28.43
N GLY A 258 14.69 8.07 27.18
CA GLY A 258 14.70 6.74 26.54
C GLY A 258 13.33 6.16 26.22
N GLN A 259 12.26 6.96 26.32
CA GLN A 259 10.88 6.56 26.04
C GLN A 259 10.34 7.28 24.81
N VAL A 260 9.59 6.56 23.97
CA VAL A 260 8.87 7.12 22.81
C VAL A 260 7.38 7.05 23.06
N THR A 261 6.71 8.21 23.03
CA THR A 261 5.26 8.31 23.14
C THR A 261 4.64 8.64 21.78
N PHE A 262 3.68 7.85 21.36
CA PHE A 262 2.92 8.10 20.13
C PHE A 262 1.42 7.89 20.31
N ARG A 263 0.62 8.61 19.53
CA ARG A 263 -0.84 8.51 19.54
C ARG A 263 -1.37 7.46 18.58
N TYR A 264 -2.47 6.82 18.96
CA TYR A 264 -3.23 5.91 18.11
C TYR A 264 -4.74 6.03 18.37
N THR A 265 -5.54 5.70 17.38
CA THR A 265 -7.00 5.66 17.52
C THR A 265 -7.44 4.27 17.99
N HIS A 266 -8.16 4.19 19.11
CA HIS A 266 -8.67 2.92 19.62
C HIS A 266 -9.73 2.33 18.68
N ALA A 267 -9.71 0.99 18.48
CA ALA A 267 -10.51 0.36 17.42
C ALA A 267 -12.03 0.46 17.67
N ARG A 268 -12.49 0.25 18.90
CA ARG A 268 -13.93 0.25 19.25
C ARG A 268 -14.46 1.63 19.59
N THR A 269 -13.72 2.41 20.37
CA THR A 269 -14.19 3.71 20.87
C THR A 269 -13.89 4.88 19.97
N HIS A 270 -13.07 4.69 18.93
CA HIS A 270 -12.56 5.74 18.05
C HIS A 270 -11.84 6.91 18.74
N GLN A 271 -11.59 6.79 20.04
CA GLN A 271 -10.87 7.78 20.82
C GLN A 271 -9.37 7.74 20.52
N THR A 272 -8.74 8.90 20.52
CA THR A 272 -7.29 9.01 20.47
C THR A 272 -6.70 8.63 21.82
N ARG A 273 -5.76 7.68 21.81
CA ARG A 273 -5.00 7.21 22.99
C ARG A 273 -3.51 7.35 22.73
N ARG A 274 -2.74 7.38 23.81
CA ARG A 274 -1.28 7.41 23.80
C ARG A 274 -0.72 6.04 24.19
N MET A 275 0.44 5.74 23.62
CA MET A 275 1.25 4.58 23.99
C MET A 275 2.69 5.05 24.15
N THR A 276 3.27 4.71 25.29
CA THR A 276 4.68 4.97 25.60
C THR A 276 5.42 3.66 25.64
N LEU A 277 6.56 3.60 24.99
CA LEU A 277 7.43 2.43 24.91
C LEU A 277 8.87 2.80 25.16
N PRO A 278 9.68 1.93 25.80
CA PRO A 278 11.13 2.03 25.74
C PRO A 278 11.59 2.15 24.28
N VAL A 279 12.57 2.98 24.01
CA VAL A 279 13.02 3.26 22.64
C VAL A 279 13.47 1.99 21.90
N GLN A 280 14.09 1.05 22.61
CA GLN A 280 14.50 -0.25 22.05
C GLN A 280 13.27 -1.05 21.55
N ASP A 281 12.22 -1.14 22.35
CA ASP A 281 10.97 -1.82 21.99
C ASP A 281 10.26 -1.12 20.83
N PHE A 282 10.26 0.22 20.84
CA PHE A 282 9.69 1.01 19.76
C PHE A 282 10.40 0.73 18.43
N ILE A 283 11.74 0.77 18.41
CA ILE A 283 12.55 0.45 17.21
C ILE A 283 12.31 -0.99 16.78
N ALA A 284 12.33 -1.95 17.70
CA ALA A 284 12.07 -3.36 17.40
C ALA A 284 10.69 -3.56 16.77
N ARG A 285 9.63 -2.94 17.34
CA ARG A 285 8.27 -3.00 16.77
C ARG A 285 8.21 -2.38 15.38
N PHE A 286 8.83 -1.23 15.16
CA PHE A 286 8.86 -0.63 13.83
C PHE A 286 9.55 -1.54 12.80
N LEU A 287 10.70 -2.10 13.14
CA LEU A 287 11.49 -2.95 12.24
C LEU A 287 10.79 -4.27 11.89
N GLN A 288 9.87 -4.76 12.72
CA GLN A 288 9.03 -5.92 12.38
C GLN A 288 8.20 -5.71 11.12
N HIS A 289 7.94 -4.47 10.73
CA HIS A 289 7.13 -4.12 9.57
C HIS A 289 7.97 -3.88 8.30
N VAL A 290 9.29 -3.93 8.43
CA VAL A 290 10.18 -3.83 7.27
C VAL A 290 10.07 -5.10 6.43
N LEU A 291 9.57 -4.91 5.22
CA LEU A 291 9.32 -6.02 4.28
C LEU A 291 10.62 -6.51 3.63
N PRO A 292 10.69 -7.77 3.22
CA PRO A 292 11.82 -8.31 2.48
C PRO A 292 12.13 -7.48 1.22
N ARG A 293 13.41 -7.46 0.83
CA ARG A 293 13.86 -6.76 -0.40
C ARG A 293 13.03 -7.24 -1.59
N SER A 294 12.59 -6.32 -2.45
CA SER A 294 11.81 -6.61 -3.66
C SER A 294 10.46 -7.31 -3.43
N PHE A 295 9.97 -7.39 -2.19
CA PHE A 295 8.64 -7.93 -1.94
C PHE A 295 7.56 -6.94 -2.42
N THR A 296 6.66 -7.40 -3.31
CA THR A 296 5.55 -6.60 -3.83
C THR A 296 4.36 -6.72 -2.90
N LYS A 297 4.05 -5.64 -2.14
CA LYS A 297 2.93 -5.60 -1.18
C LYS A 297 1.57 -5.31 -1.80
N ILE A 298 1.54 -4.86 -3.05
CA ILE A 298 0.33 -4.57 -3.82
C ILE A 298 0.26 -5.58 -4.96
N ARG A 299 -0.85 -6.29 -5.10
CA ARG A 299 -1.05 -7.27 -6.18
C ARG A 299 -2.41 -7.13 -6.81
N TYR A 300 -2.50 -7.47 -8.06
CA TYR A 300 -3.71 -7.38 -8.88
C TYR A 300 -4.15 -8.79 -9.26
N TYR A 301 -5.46 -9.08 -9.10
CA TYR A 301 -6.05 -10.38 -9.40
C TYR A 301 -7.38 -10.22 -10.13
N GLY A 302 -7.91 -11.34 -10.66
CA GLY A 302 -9.13 -11.33 -11.45
C GLY A 302 -9.00 -10.44 -12.68
N LEU A 303 -9.96 -9.56 -12.93
CA LEU A 303 -9.94 -8.64 -14.09
C LEU A 303 -8.78 -7.60 -14.01
N LEU A 304 -8.27 -7.28 -12.82
CA LEU A 304 -7.10 -6.38 -12.69
C LEU A 304 -5.77 -7.08 -12.93
N SER A 305 -5.73 -8.41 -13.07
CA SER A 305 -4.51 -9.13 -13.43
C SER A 305 -3.94 -8.62 -14.76
N PRO A 306 -2.61 -8.49 -14.90
CA PRO A 306 -1.98 -8.10 -16.16
C PRO A 306 -2.41 -8.97 -17.35
N ALA A 307 -2.65 -10.27 -17.12
CA ALA A 307 -3.11 -11.22 -18.13
C ALA A 307 -4.57 -10.98 -18.60
N SER A 308 -5.37 -10.21 -17.84
CA SER A 308 -6.79 -9.98 -18.10
C SER A 308 -7.10 -8.62 -18.71
N ARG A 309 -6.12 -7.98 -19.35
CA ARG A 309 -6.29 -6.61 -19.89
C ARG A 309 -7.47 -6.47 -20.85
N LYS A 310 -7.60 -7.39 -21.80
CA LYS A 310 -8.71 -7.40 -22.78
C LYS A 310 -10.07 -7.52 -22.08
N ASP A 311 -10.17 -8.35 -21.05
CA ASP A 311 -11.42 -8.53 -20.30
C ASP A 311 -11.73 -7.34 -19.40
N LEU A 312 -10.70 -6.67 -18.88
CA LEU A 312 -10.88 -5.42 -18.14
C LEU A 312 -11.45 -4.31 -19.03
N ASP A 313 -10.92 -4.17 -20.25
CA ASP A 313 -11.40 -3.19 -21.22
C ASP A 313 -12.83 -3.52 -21.64
N ARG A 314 -13.16 -4.80 -21.92
CA ARG A 314 -14.51 -5.27 -22.19
C ARG A 314 -15.48 -4.96 -21.04
N ALA A 315 -15.08 -5.26 -19.80
CA ALA A 315 -15.89 -4.93 -18.63
C ALA A 315 -16.13 -3.43 -18.48
N ARG A 316 -15.16 -2.58 -18.86
CA ARG A 316 -15.33 -1.12 -18.87
C ARG A 316 -16.38 -0.69 -19.87
N HIS A 317 -16.32 -1.17 -21.11
CA HIS A 317 -17.32 -0.87 -22.14
C HIS A 317 -18.73 -1.28 -21.73
N LEU A 318 -18.88 -2.45 -21.10
CA LEU A 318 -20.18 -2.92 -20.60
C LEU A 318 -20.73 -2.08 -19.44
N LEU A 319 -19.88 -1.32 -18.77
CA LEU A 319 -20.25 -0.44 -17.64
C LEU A 319 -20.45 1.02 -18.05
N GLU A 320 -20.01 1.42 -19.24
CA GLU A 320 -20.22 2.77 -19.77
C GLU A 320 -21.70 2.97 -20.10
N PRO A 321 -22.30 4.15 -19.76
CA PRO A 321 -23.65 4.47 -20.18
C PRO A 321 -23.77 4.46 -21.70
N ALA A 322 -24.88 3.99 -22.25
CA ALA A 322 -25.12 3.91 -23.70
C ALA A 322 -24.91 5.25 -24.45
N ALA A 323 -25.07 6.38 -23.76
CA ALA A 323 -24.78 7.72 -24.30
C ALA A 323 -23.30 8.01 -24.58
N SER A 324 -22.37 7.26 -23.95
CA SER A 324 -20.93 7.40 -24.19
C SER A 324 -20.39 6.45 -25.25
N GLN A 325 -21.24 5.62 -25.85
CA GLN A 325 -20.88 4.63 -26.88
C GLN A 325 -21.00 5.18 -28.31
N ILE A 326 -21.17 6.49 -28.48
CA ILE A 326 -21.11 7.11 -29.80
C ILE A 326 -19.66 6.98 -30.30
N PRO A 327 -19.43 6.28 -31.41
CA PRO A 327 -18.07 6.19 -31.98
C PRO A 327 -17.57 7.60 -32.27
N PRO A 328 -16.29 7.88 -32.06
CA PRO A 328 -15.72 9.17 -32.46
C PRO A 328 -15.99 9.40 -33.95
N PRO A 329 -16.32 10.62 -34.37
CA PRO A 329 -16.54 10.91 -35.77
C PRO A 329 -15.30 10.44 -36.58
N PRO A 330 -15.48 9.91 -37.78
CA PRO A 330 -14.37 9.45 -38.60
C PRO A 330 -13.37 10.59 -38.75
N ALA A 331 -12.12 10.33 -38.41
CA ALA A 331 -11.04 11.28 -38.56
C ALA A 331 -10.96 11.66 -40.04
N GLU A 332 -11.31 12.90 -40.37
CA GLU A 332 -11.00 13.45 -41.68
C GLU A 332 -9.50 13.37 -41.89
N ALA A 333 -9.10 12.68 -42.93
CA ALA A 333 -7.72 12.52 -43.34
C ALA A 333 -7.18 13.86 -43.84
N THR A 334 -6.72 14.69 -42.93
CA THR A 334 -5.81 15.78 -43.25
C THR A 334 -4.40 15.28 -42.99
N GLY A 335 -3.75 14.90 -44.10
CA GLY A 335 -2.31 14.63 -44.13
C GLY A 335 -1.53 15.85 -43.69
N GLN A 336 -0.98 15.77 -42.48
CA GLN A 336 0.13 16.61 -42.05
C GLN A 336 1.11 15.74 -41.30
N ASP A 337 2.30 15.63 -41.86
CA ASP A 337 3.50 15.09 -41.25
C ASP A 337 3.70 15.68 -39.85
N CYS A 338 3.50 14.91 -38.83
CA CYS A 338 3.86 15.29 -37.47
C CYS A 338 5.17 14.63 -37.05
N SER A 339 6.26 15.12 -37.61
CA SER A 339 7.55 15.14 -36.93
C SER A 339 7.58 16.32 -35.96
N SER A 340 6.83 16.25 -34.86
CA SER A 340 6.96 17.19 -33.76
C SER A 340 7.39 16.41 -32.52
N LEU A 341 8.66 16.61 -32.18
CA LEU A 341 9.25 16.40 -30.86
C LEU A 341 8.26 16.78 -29.78
N SER A 342 7.93 15.83 -28.91
CA SER A 342 7.16 16.07 -27.68
C SER A 342 7.91 17.10 -26.83
N GLN A 343 7.54 18.36 -26.97
CA GLN A 343 7.93 19.40 -26.03
C GLN A 343 7.23 19.07 -24.71
N SER A 344 7.99 18.50 -23.77
CA SER A 344 7.58 18.39 -22.38
C SER A 344 7.39 19.83 -21.87
N THR A 345 6.15 20.22 -21.63
CA THR A 345 5.84 21.48 -20.91
C THR A 345 6.65 21.49 -19.62
N PRO A 346 7.48 22.50 -19.38
CA PRO A 346 8.24 22.58 -18.14
C PRO A 346 7.27 22.59 -16.97
N PRO A 347 7.58 21.90 -15.85
CA PRO A 347 6.73 21.89 -14.68
C PRO A 347 6.47 23.35 -14.24
N PRO A 348 5.27 23.66 -13.74
CA PRO A 348 4.92 25.00 -13.32
C PRO A 348 5.97 25.52 -12.32
N LEU A 349 6.48 26.70 -12.57
CA LEU A 349 7.48 27.37 -11.72
C LEU A 349 6.92 27.49 -10.29
N ARG A 350 7.70 27.05 -9.31
CA ARG A 350 7.31 27.10 -7.90
C ARG A 350 7.43 28.53 -7.39
N LEU A 351 6.39 29.02 -6.71
CA LEU A 351 6.43 30.31 -6.03
C LEU A 351 7.47 30.29 -4.89
N CYS A 352 8.18 31.39 -4.73
CA CYS A 352 9.13 31.57 -3.65
C CYS A 352 8.42 31.52 -2.28
N PRO A 353 8.84 30.65 -1.33
CA PRO A 353 8.22 30.55 -0.02
C PRO A 353 8.46 31.79 0.87
N VAL A 354 9.49 32.59 0.56
CA VAL A 354 9.88 33.79 1.32
C VAL A 354 9.08 35.01 0.87
N CYS A 355 9.23 35.47 -0.37
CA CYS A 355 8.54 36.68 -0.84
C CYS A 355 7.12 36.41 -1.39
N LYS A 356 6.76 35.18 -1.70
CA LYS A 356 5.47 34.74 -2.25
C LYS A 356 5.06 35.45 -3.57
N ARG A 357 6.00 36.10 -4.24
CA ARG A 357 5.81 36.82 -5.50
C ARG A 357 6.68 36.28 -6.62
N GLY A 358 7.96 36.07 -6.36
CA GLY A 358 8.91 35.55 -7.33
C GLY A 358 8.81 34.04 -7.52
N HIS A 359 9.45 33.56 -8.58
CA HIS A 359 9.52 32.15 -8.91
C HIS A 359 10.90 31.57 -8.62
N LEU A 360 10.93 30.28 -8.30
CA LEU A 360 12.16 29.55 -8.01
C LEU A 360 12.75 28.95 -9.28
N HIS A 361 13.97 29.32 -9.62
CA HIS A 361 14.75 28.77 -10.73
C HIS A 361 15.86 27.86 -10.21
N LEU A 362 16.17 26.78 -10.93
CA LEU A 362 17.25 25.88 -10.57
C LEU A 362 18.59 26.60 -10.74
N GLU A 363 19.28 26.85 -9.61
CA GLU A 363 20.60 27.50 -9.60
C GLU A 363 21.71 26.46 -9.75
N THR A 364 21.70 25.45 -8.89
CA THR A 364 22.73 24.39 -8.92
C THR A 364 22.21 23.08 -8.34
N THR A 365 22.96 22.01 -8.58
CA THR A 365 22.68 20.68 -8.00
C THR A 365 23.71 20.32 -6.96
N ILE A 366 23.24 19.80 -5.84
CA ILE A 366 24.09 19.26 -4.77
C ILE A 366 24.36 17.80 -5.10
N PRO A 367 25.60 17.42 -5.42
CA PRO A 367 25.92 16.04 -5.71
C PRO A 367 25.76 15.15 -4.48
N ARG A 368 25.39 13.91 -4.71
CA ARG A 368 25.39 12.92 -3.63
C ARG A 368 26.85 12.59 -3.26
N PRO A 369 27.27 12.71 -1.99
CA PRO A 369 28.60 12.30 -1.58
C PRO A 369 28.84 10.83 -1.99
N ARG A 370 30.00 10.57 -2.59
CA ARG A 370 30.42 9.18 -2.85
C ARG A 370 30.61 8.49 -1.49
N ALA A 371 30.13 7.25 -1.37
CA ALA A 371 30.44 6.45 -0.21
C ALA A 371 31.97 6.34 -0.11
N PRO A 372 32.57 6.47 1.08
CA PRO A 372 33.97 6.10 1.23
C PRO A 372 34.19 4.66 0.76
N PRO A 373 35.35 4.37 0.17
CA PRO A 373 35.70 3.04 -0.37
C PRO A 373 35.60 1.95 0.69
#